data_580afab22644885ab6512f4e193e1f8f
#
_entry.id   580afab22644885ab6512f4e193e1f8f
#
_cell.length_a   1.000
_cell.length_b   1.000
_cell.length_c   1.000
_cell.angle_alpha   90.00
_cell.angle_beta   90.00
_cell.angle_gamma   90.00
#
_symmetry.space_group_name_H-M   'P 1'
#
loop_
_entity.id
_entity.type
_entity.pdbx_description
1 polymer ?
#
loop_
_entity_poly.entity_id
_entity_poly.type
_entity_poly.pdbx_seq_one_letter_code
_entity_poly.pdbx_strand_id
1 'polypeptide(L)'
;MKKNSILCTLMCLVSLGSLASCGSKTSGSTGSGSTAKPEPEPAEKETLVLSGAEDQRTFVMGKANEYLKAKKLDSKYELTYTAHGEDKIDSEVADWTAETAPDLYSFSCDKSTPLAAAGALATVPDEYADKMKTTLSETSYASATFNGELVGYAYTASNGYFTYYDSSLPGIDAIVHDNKAGNIVDNIEDWLSYCEKNNKKFAYNLKEAFYTVGALVTFGASFKVEYNRDGGVKKVTSDFATEKGMKAAKMMLKIMKSPALVYTQDAPGVNDVAFCINGAWALSNDSEGNKSAYTDAKVKTTTLPNDTEGGVKAHIRSFAGTKLYGVNPSKSSGNSDRLNVLHGIADYLTSDDVQSARFDESQQAPSSKKVSAMEKVTSNAAVSALANQSADGIAQANLPGNIWTAPATFATWAFENATNEVSDDDIMAQLTQLDASIQASK
;
A
#
# COMPACT_ATOMS: atom_id res chain seq x y z
N MET A 1 -31.77 -31.04 -19.64
CA MET A 1 -33.00 -31.60 -19.01
C MET A 1 -33.19 -30.96 -17.65
N LYS A 2 -34.42 -30.44 -17.46
CA LYS A 2 -35.05 -29.92 -16.22
C LYS A 2 -34.49 -28.65 -15.58
N LYS A 3 -35.17 -27.56 -15.93
CA LYS A 3 -35.38 -26.31 -15.16
C LYS A 3 -36.09 -26.63 -13.85
N ASN A 4 -35.75 -25.92 -12.78
CA ASN A 4 -36.67 -25.62 -11.70
C ASN A 4 -36.51 -24.16 -11.29
N SER A 5 -37.50 -23.39 -11.70
CA SER A 5 -37.83 -22.08 -11.14
C SER A 5 -38.52 -22.27 -9.79
N ILE A 6 -38.15 -21.50 -8.81
CA ILE A 6 -38.98 -21.26 -7.60
C ILE A 6 -39.22 -19.76 -7.51
N LEU A 7 -40.47 -19.45 -7.78
CA LEU A 7 -41.16 -18.18 -7.60
C LEU A 7 -41.51 -18.07 -6.11
N CYS A 8 -41.12 -17.03 -5.40
CA CYS A 8 -41.66 -16.72 -4.09
C CYS A 8 -42.28 -15.33 -4.08
N THR A 9 -43.51 -15.35 -3.75
CA THR A 9 -44.57 -14.36 -3.83
C THR A 9 -44.41 -13.26 -2.79
N LEU A 10 -44.62 -12.06 -3.25
CA LEU A 10 -44.80 -10.82 -2.51
C LEU A 10 -46.07 -10.90 -1.62
N MET A 11 -46.00 -10.56 -0.33
CA MET A 11 -47.14 -10.29 0.49
C MET A 11 -46.98 -8.96 1.21
N CYS A 12 -47.63 -7.93 0.65
CA CYS A 12 -47.89 -6.65 1.30
C CYS A 12 -48.96 -6.86 2.38
N LEU A 13 -48.68 -6.36 3.59
CA LEU A 13 -49.74 -6.14 4.58
C LEU A 13 -49.71 -4.67 4.98
N VAL A 14 -50.68 -3.97 4.43
CA VAL A 14 -51.10 -2.63 4.86
C VAL A 14 -52.05 -2.83 6.07
N SER A 15 -51.76 -2.19 7.19
CA SER A 15 -52.73 -2.00 8.24
C SER A 15 -52.89 -0.51 8.52
N LEU A 16 -53.93 0.06 7.97
CA LEU A 16 -54.55 1.29 8.44
C LEU A 16 -55.39 0.97 9.71
N GLY A 17 -55.22 1.78 10.68
CA GLY A 17 -56.08 1.77 11.88
C GLY A 17 -56.30 3.21 12.35
N SER A 18 -57.42 3.74 11.97
CA SER A 18 -57.89 5.11 12.26
C SER A 18 -58.65 5.16 13.61
N LEU A 19 -58.39 6.24 14.31
CA LEU A 19 -59.33 7.28 14.79
C LEU A 19 -60.47 6.93 15.78
N ALA A 20 -60.50 7.83 16.71
CA ALA A 20 -61.60 8.57 17.31
C ALA A 20 -62.04 8.05 18.68
N SER A 21 -62.25 8.84 19.67
CA SER A 21 -63.14 9.98 19.79
C SER A 21 -63.41 10.31 21.24
N CYS A 22 -63.61 11.60 21.52
CA CYS A 22 -64.51 12.26 22.50
C CYS A 22 -64.50 11.73 23.94
N GLY A 23 -64.06 12.49 24.93
CA GLY A 23 -64.74 13.68 25.35
C GLY A 23 -65.52 13.46 26.64
N SER A 24 -65.00 13.98 27.77
CA SER A 24 -65.87 14.41 28.86
C SER A 24 -65.14 15.40 29.79
N LYS A 25 -65.74 16.52 30.00
CA LYS A 25 -65.34 17.57 30.95
C LYS A 25 -65.56 17.12 32.36
N THR A 26 -64.59 17.33 33.23
CA THR A 26 -64.90 17.80 34.62
C THR A 26 -63.76 18.65 35.12
N SER A 27 -64.17 19.73 35.79
CA SER A 27 -63.43 20.87 36.24
C SER A 27 -62.58 20.61 37.49
N GLY A 28 -61.41 21.33 37.53
CA GLY A 28 -60.95 21.90 38.80
C GLY A 28 -59.69 21.32 39.39
N SER A 29 -58.55 21.97 39.18
CA SER A 29 -57.66 22.41 40.26
C SER A 29 -56.41 23.08 39.68
N THR A 30 -56.14 24.27 40.11
CA THR A 30 -54.94 25.08 39.86
C THR A 30 -53.71 24.41 40.39
N GLY A 31 -52.80 24.02 39.48
CA GLY A 31 -51.45 23.63 39.78
C GLY A 31 -50.52 24.28 38.76
N SER A 32 -49.71 25.24 39.23
CA SER A 32 -48.64 25.90 38.45
C SER A 32 -47.59 24.85 38.06
N GLY A 33 -47.80 24.20 36.93
CA GLY A 33 -46.80 23.29 36.31
C GLY A 33 -45.96 24.11 35.31
N SER A 34 -44.72 24.37 35.66
CA SER A 34 -43.69 24.80 34.73
C SER A 34 -43.62 23.76 33.62
N THR A 35 -44.13 24.12 32.42
CA THR A 35 -43.90 23.35 31.22
C THR A 35 -42.42 23.49 30.85
N ALA A 36 -41.56 22.56 31.26
CA ALA A 36 -40.25 22.40 30.72
C ALA A 36 -40.42 22.21 29.20
N LYS A 37 -39.87 23.14 28.43
CA LYS A 37 -39.77 23.03 26.99
C LYS A 37 -39.07 21.71 26.68
N PRO A 38 -39.58 20.87 25.78
CA PRO A 38 -38.85 19.66 25.40
C PRO A 38 -37.42 20.04 25.00
N GLU A 39 -36.44 19.38 25.62
CA GLU A 39 -35.05 19.50 25.20
C GLU A 39 -35.01 19.06 23.75
N PRO A 40 -34.40 19.84 22.82
CA PRO A 40 -34.34 19.46 21.42
C PRO A 40 -33.66 18.10 21.32
N GLU A 41 -34.27 17.15 20.60
CA GLU A 41 -33.66 15.89 20.28
C GLU A 41 -32.26 16.15 19.69
N PRO A 42 -31.21 15.39 20.08
CA PRO A 42 -29.88 15.55 19.53
C PRO A 42 -29.98 15.44 17.99
N ALA A 43 -29.43 16.43 17.29
CA ALA A 43 -29.38 16.39 15.83
C ALA A 43 -28.67 15.10 15.39
N GLU A 44 -29.23 14.41 14.41
CA GLU A 44 -28.64 13.20 13.85
C GLU A 44 -27.25 13.54 13.29
N LYS A 45 -26.24 12.71 13.66
CA LYS A 45 -24.87 12.94 13.24
C LYS A 45 -24.68 12.54 11.78
N GLU A 46 -23.88 13.30 11.08
CA GLU A 46 -23.46 12.99 9.72
C GLU A 46 -22.33 11.94 9.74
N THR A 47 -22.52 10.83 9.04
CA THR A 47 -21.52 9.76 8.99
C THR A 47 -20.41 10.08 7.97
N LEU A 48 -19.16 9.97 8.41
CA LEU A 48 -17.96 9.99 7.57
C LEU A 48 -17.41 8.57 7.46
N VAL A 49 -17.24 8.07 6.23
CA VAL A 49 -16.75 6.72 5.96
C VAL A 49 -15.25 6.78 5.70
N LEU A 50 -14.47 6.22 6.62
CA LEU A 50 -13.03 6.00 6.43
C LEU A 50 -12.82 4.61 5.86
N SER A 51 -11.73 4.43 5.07
CA SER A 51 -11.42 3.14 4.47
C SER A 51 -9.91 2.91 4.35
N GLY A 52 -9.48 1.65 4.49
CA GLY A 52 -8.06 1.27 4.41
C GLY A 52 -7.81 -0.17 4.84
N ALA A 53 -6.55 -0.52 5.04
CA ALA A 53 -6.17 -1.86 5.48
C ALA A 53 -6.80 -2.21 6.85
N GLU A 54 -7.24 -3.47 7.00
CA GLU A 54 -7.96 -3.92 8.20
C GLU A 54 -7.11 -3.82 9.47
N ASP A 55 -5.82 -4.13 9.39
CA ASP A 55 -4.87 -4.02 10.51
C ASP A 55 -4.68 -2.58 11.01
N GLN A 56 -5.04 -1.58 10.20
CA GLN A 56 -4.97 -0.16 10.55
C GLN A 56 -6.27 0.41 11.14
N ARG A 57 -7.38 -0.33 11.09
CA ARG A 57 -8.72 0.13 11.51
C ARG A 57 -8.71 0.80 12.88
N THR A 58 -8.23 0.08 13.90
CA THR A 58 -8.25 0.56 15.30
C THR A 58 -7.46 1.84 15.47
N PHE A 59 -6.27 1.89 14.89
CA PHE A 59 -5.39 3.06 14.94
C PHE A 59 -6.02 4.27 14.24
N VAL A 60 -6.45 4.10 13.00
CA VAL A 60 -7.01 5.19 12.17
C VAL A 60 -8.28 5.74 12.80
N MET A 61 -9.21 4.87 13.23
CA MET A 61 -10.46 5.28 13.87
C MET A 61 -10.21 5.98 15.21
N GLY A 62 -9.26 5.50 16.01
CA GLY A 62 -8.86 6.15 17.26
C GLY A 62 -8.36 7.57 17.02
N LYS A 63 -7.40 7.73 16.10
CA LYS A 63 -6.80 9.03 15.79
C LYS A 63 -7.78 10.00 15.12
N ALA A 64 -8.62 9.56 14.22
CA ALA A 64 -9.64 10.40 13.60
C ALA A 64 -10.69 10.88 14.64
N ASN A 65 -11.09 10.03 15.59
CA ASN A 65 -11.97 10.44 16.70
C ASN A 65 -11.28 11.42 17.66
N GLU A 66 -9.98 11.28 17.91
CA GLU A 66 -9.19 12.28 18.67
C GLU A 66 -9.27 13.66 17.99
N TYR A 67 -9.11 13.71 16.65
CA TYR A 67 -9.26 14.95 15.88
C TYR A 67 -10.65 15.57 16.03
N LEU A 68 -11.71 14.77 15.80
CA LEU A 68 -13.08 15.27 15.91
C LEU A 68 -13.37 15.87 17.30
N LYS A 69 -12.95 15.20 18.36
CA LYS A 69 -13.09 15.70 19.75
C LYS A 69 -12.29 16.98 19.99
N ALA A 70 -11.02 17.03 19.55
CA ALA A 70 -10.18 18.20 19.70
C ALA A 70 -10.76 19.44 18.99
N LYS A 71 -11.45 19.23 17.86
CA LYS A 71 -12.13 20.28 17.08
C LYS A 71 -13.58 20.54 17.50
N LYS A 72 -14.11 19.77 18.48
CA LYS A 72 -15.52 19.83 18.95
C LYS A 72 -16.50 19.50 17.81
N LEU A 73 -16.12 18.59 16.93
CA LEU A 73 -16.90 18.12 15.78
C LEU A 73 -17.59 16.78 16.03
N ASP A 74 -17.28 16.12 17.14
CA ASP A 74 -17.81 14.82 17.54
C ASP A 74 -19.31 14.82 17.88
N SER A 75 -19.90 16.01 18.04
CA SER A 75 -21.38 16.16 18.13
C SER A 75 -22.05 16.21 16.75
N LYS A 76 -21.32 16.60 15.69
CA LYS A 76 -21.83 16.77 14.33
C LYS A 76 -21.53 15.57 13.44
N TYR A 77 -20.38 14.89 13.65
CA TYR A 77 -19.92 13.79 12.82
C TYR A 77 -19.72 12.51 13.64
N GLU A 78 -19.99 11.40 12.99
CA GLU A 78 -19.58 10.07 13.45
C GLU A 78 -18.76 9.36 12.37
N LEU A 79 -17.91 8.43 12.78
CA LEU A 79 -17.01 7.72 11.88
C LEU A 79 -17.42 6.27 11.73
N THR A 80 -17.34 5.77 10.49
CA THR A 80 -17.38 4.34 10.19
C THR A 80 -16.14 3.95 9.41
N TYR A 81 -15.83 2.65 9.32
CA TYR A 81 -14.64 2.16 8.63
C TYR A 81 -14.96 0.94 7.78
N THR A 82 -14.49 0.96 6.54
CA THR A 82 -14.57 -0.17 5.60
C THR A 82 -13.15 -0.64 5.26
N ALA A 83 -12.91 -1.95 5.35
CA ALA A 83 -11.62 -2.51 4.98
C ALA A 83 -11.47 -2.68 3.47
N HIS A 84 -10.28 -2.37 2.94
CA HIS A 84 -9.90 -2.68 1.57
C HIS A 84 -8.39 -2.91 1.43
N GLY A 85 -7.96 -3.54 0.33
CA GLY A 85 -6.54 -3.61 -0.04
C GLY A 85 -6.08 -2.30 -0.66
N GLU A 86 -5.07 -1.65 -0.07
CA GLU A 86 -4.55 -0.35 -0.52
C GLU A 86 -3.95 -0.40 -1.93
N ASP A 87 -3.59 -1.59 -2.39
CA ASP A 87 -3.07 -1.90 -3.73
C ASP A 87 -4.17 -2.19 -4.77
N LYS A 88 -5.45 -2.27 -4.36
CA LYS A 88 -6.58 -2.66 -5.21
C LYS A 88 -7.67 -1.61 -5.34
N ILE A 89 -7.58 -0.53 -4.58
CA ILE A 89 -8.62 0.50 -4.46
C ILE A 89 -9.03 1.10 -5.82
N ASP A 90 -8.10 1.21 -6.76
CA ASP A 90 -8.35 1.72 -8.11
C ASP A 90 -9.31 0.84 -8.92
N SER A 91 -9.34 -0.47 -8.67
CA SER A 91 -10.30 -1.38 -9.29
C SER A 91 -11.71 -1.28 -8.68
N GLU A 92 -11.85 -0.77 -7.47
CA GLU A 92 -13.11 -0.62 -6.76
C GLU A 92 -13.84 0.68 -7.11
N VAL A 93 -13.10 1.70 -7.58
CA VAL A 93 -13.65 3.05 -7.87
C VAL A 93 -14.81 3.02 -8.86
N ALA A 94 -14.75 2.15 -9.85
CA ALA A 94 -15.80 2.03 -10.87
C ALA A 94 -17.16 1.57 -10.29
N ASP A 95 -17.14 0.87 -9.16
CA ASP A 95 -18.32 0.32 -8.48
C ASP A 95 -18.81 1.24 -7.34
N TRP A 96 -18.13 2.36 -7.09
CA TRP A 96 -18.53 3.29 -6.04
C TRP A 96 -19.83 4.00 -6.35
N THR A 97 -20.74 3.99 -5.40
CA THR A 97 -21.97 4.77 -5.39
C THR A 97 -21.88 5.85 -4.30
N ALA A 98 -22.87 6.74 -4.27
CA ALA A 98 -22.97 7.73 -3.18
C ALA A 98 -23.07 7.08 -1.79
N GLU A 99 -23.52 5.83 -1.70
CA GLU A 99 -23.66 5.10 -0.44
C GLU A 99 -22.40 4.32 -0.07
N THR A 100 -21.73 3.69 -1.05
CA THR A 100 -20.61 2.77 -0.84
C THR A 100 -19.24 3.43 -0.89
N ALA A 101 -19.10 4.55 -1.60
CA ALA A 101 -17.82 5.26 -1.71
C ALA A 101 -17.31 5.71 -0.33
N PRO A 102 -16.03 5.51 0.01
CA PRO A 102 -15.42 6.11 1.20
C PRO A 102 -15.26 7.62 1.03
N ASP A 103 -15.26 8.34 2.14
CA ASP A 103 -14.96 9.78 2.18
C ASP A 103 -13.47 10.07 2.27
N LEU A 104 -12.76 9.26 3.05
CA LEU A 104 -11.31 9.30 3.24
C LEU A 104 -10.78 7.87 3.19
N TYR A 105 -9.77 7.61 2.37
CA TYR A 105 -9.25 6.26 2.20
C TYR A 105 -7.74 6.23 1.99
N SER A 106 -7.11 5.13 2.43
CA SER A 106 -5.68 4.91 2.21
C SER A 106 -5.41 4.13 0.93
N PHE A 107 -4.26 4.40 0.28
CA PHE A 107 -3.85 3.73 -0.95
C PHE A 107 -2.34 3.79 -1.17
N SER A 108 -1.80 2.87 -1.98
CA SER A 108 -0.42 2.90 -2.45
C SER A 108 -0.24 3.96 -3.54
N CYS A 109 0.87 4.68 -3.54
CA CYS A 109 1.09 5.85 -4.40
C CYS A 109 1.02 5.58 -5.92
N ASP A 110 1.20 4.34 -6.36
CA ASP A 110 0.99 3.92 -7.75
C ASP A 110 -0.48 4.06 -8.22
N LYS A 111 -1.42 4.17 -7.26
CA LYS A 111 -2.84 4.37 -7.52
C LYS A 111 -3.23 5.84 -7.67
N SER A 112 -2.33 6.79 -7.39
CA SER A 112 -2.64 8.22 -7.50
C SER A 112 -3.17 8.61 -8.88
N THR A 113 -2.52 8.13 -9.94
CA THR A 113 -2.92 8.44 -11.33
C THR A 113 -4.32 7.92 -11.69
N PRO A 114 -4.64 6.61 -11.56
CA PRO A 114 -5.97 6.12 -11.89
C PRO A 114 -7.06 6.71 -10.99
N LEU A 115 -6.80 6.93 -9.71
CA LEU A 115 -7.76 7.54 -8.78
C LEU A 115 -8.04 9.01 -9.13
N ALA A 116 -7.00 9.78 -9.46
CA ALA A 116 -7.16 11.18 -9.89
C ALA A 116 -7.90 11.27 -11.22
N ALA A 117 -7.59 10.41 -12.18
CA ALA A 117 -8.29 10.34 -13.47
C ALA A 117 -9.78 9.96 -13.31
N ALA A 118 -10.12 9.15 -12.32
CA ALA A 118 -11.50 8.80 -11.97
C ALA A 118 -12.23 9.91 -11.18
N GLY A 119 -11.57 11.04 -10.85
CA GLY A 119 -12.14 12.10 -10.02
C GLY A 119 -12.36 11.68 -8.55
N ALA A 120 -11.68 10.64 -8.10
CA ALA A 120 -11.81 10.08 -6.76
C ALA A 120 -10.90 10.77 -5.72
N LEU A 121 -10.02 11.66 -6.15
CA LEU A 121 -9.11 12.42 -5.30
C LEU A 121 -9.40 13.92 -5.39
N ALA A 122 -9.61 14.56 -4.24
CA ALA A 122 -9.62 16.01 -4.13
C ALA A 122 -8.19 16.56 -4.11
N THR A 123 -7.97 17.70 -4.74
CA THR A 123 -6.73 18.47 -4.58
C THR A 123 -6.56 18.89 -3.12
N VAL A 124 -5.37 18.73 -2.58
CA VAL A 124 -5.02 19.14 -1.22
C VAL A 124 -5.04 20.67 -1.14
N PRO A 125 -5.76 21.29 -0.18
CA PRO A 125 -5.76 22.74 -0.01
C PRO A 125 -4.35 23.32 0.23
N ASP A 126 -4.10 24.54 -0.27
CA ASP A 126 -2.79 25.19 -0.24
C ASP A 126 -2.16 25.23 1.16
N GLU A 127 -2.96 25.49 2.20
CA GLU A 127 -2.48 25.54 3.59
C GLU A 127 -1.83 24.21 4.05
N TYR A 128 -2.36 23.07 3.63
CA TYR A 128 -1.79 21.74 3.91
C TYR A 128 -0.66 21.41 2.93
N ALA A 129 -0.79 21.80 1.66
CA ALA A 129 0.21 21.59 0.64
C ALA A 129 1.56 22.26 0.99
N ASP A 130 1.52 23.53 1.43
CA ASP A 130 2.69 24.28 1.87
C ASP A 130 3.37 23.64 3.10
N LYS A 131 2.57 23.16 4.05
CA LYS A 131 3.08 22.40 5.20
C LYS A 131 3.77 21.10 4.74
N MET A 132 3.12 20.31 3.89
CA MET A 132 3.64 19.03 3.39
C MET A 132 4.97 19.21 2.64
N LYS A 133 5.13 20.28 1.84
CA LYS A 133 6.34 20.60 1.11
C LYS A 133 7.57 20.73 2.03
N THR A 134 7.38 21.21 3.24
CA THR A 134 8.46 21.39 4.22
C THR A 134 8.68 20.18 5.11
N THR A 135 7.64 19.43 5.42
CA THR A 135 7.66 18.33 6.39
C THR A 135 7.96 16.95 5.79
N LEU A 136 7.53 16.70 4.56
CA LEU A 136 7.74 15.41 3.90
C LEU A 136 9.14 15.28 3.26
N SER A 137 9.62 14.04 3.11
CA SER A 137 10.74 13.75 2.23
C SER A 137 10.39 14.12 0.78
N GLU A 138 11.39 14.40 -0.06
CA GLU A 138 11.16 14.72 -1.47
C GLU A 138 10.43 13.59 -2.20
N THR A 139 10.80 12.34 -1.93
CA THR A 139 10.16 11.15 -2.53
C THR A 139 8.69 11.05 -2.11
N SER A 140 8.38 11.24 -0.81
CA SER A 140 6.99 11.18 -0.32
C SER A 140 6.15 12.32 -0.88
N TYR A 141 6.71 13.53 -0.99
CA TYR A 141 6.04 14.67 -1.60
C TYR A 141 5.75 14.44 -3.09
N ALA A 142 6.75 13.97 -3.84
CA ALA A 142 6.59 13.63 -5.25
C ALA A 142 5.56 12.51 -5.48
N SER A 143 5.54 11.50 -4.60
CA SER A 143 4.57 10.40 -4.65
C SER A 143 3.12 10.85 -4.40
N ALA A 144 2.91 11.94 -3.67
CA ALA A 144 1.60 12.52 -3.41
C ALA A 144 1.14 13.52 -4.49
N THR A 145 2.01 13.79 -5.49
CA THR A 145 1.78 14.81 -6.52
C THR A 145 1.36 14.18 -7.84
N PHE A 146 0.26 14.68 -8.41
CA PHE A 146 -0.20 14.34 -9.76
C PHE A 146 -0.43 15.63 -10.55
N ASN A 147 0.13 15.73 -11.78
CA ASN A 147 0.06 16.93 -12.63
C ASN A 147 0.46 18.26 -11.96
N GLY A 148 1.37 18.20 -10.99
CA GLY A 148 1.85 19.38 -10.27
C GLY A 148 1.01 19.77 -9.06
N GLU A 149 -0.11 19.09 -8.80
CA GLU A 149 -0.97 19.29 -7.65
C GLU A 149 -0.85 18.15 -6.67
N LEU A 150 -0.89 18.43 -5.37
CA LEU A 150 -0.98 17.39 -4.34
C LEU A 150 -2.40 16.83 -4.31
N VAL A 151 -2.51 15.49 -4.39
CA VAL A 151 -3.78 14.75 -4.41
C VAL A 151 -3.91 13.74 -3.27
N GLY A 152 -2.93 13.73 -2.35
CA GLY A 152 -2.94 12.81 -1.22
C GLY A 152 -2.02 13.26 -0.09
N TYR A 153 -2.23 12.66 1.08
CA TYR A 153 -1.51 12.93 2.31
C TYR A 153 -0.61 11.73 2.64
N ALA A 154 0.70 11.90 2.56
CA ALA A 154 1.66 10.83 2.79
C ALA A 154 1.75 10.47 4.27
N TYR A 155 1.51 9.21 4.63
CA TYR A 155 1.55 8.76 6.01
C TYR A 155 2.67 7.76 6.32
N THR A 156 3.16 7.03 5.31
CA THR A 156 4.35 6.18 5.43
C THR A 156 5.23 6.31 4.18
N ALA A 157 6.52 6.01 4.33
CA ALA A 157 7.50 5.85 3.26
C ALA A 157 8.04 4.42 3.22
N SER A 158 7.17 3.42 3.42
CA SER A 158 7.54 2.03 3.66
C SER A 158 7.04 1.05 2.60
N ASN A 159 6.57 1.53 1.45
CA ASN A 159 6.08 0.66 0.39
C ASN A 159 7.22 0.19 -0.54
N GLY A 160 8.17 -0.52 0.05
CA GLY A 160 9.29 -1.21 -0.58
C GLY A 160 9.56 -2.51 0.16
N TYR A 161 10.48 -3.32 -0.36
CA TYR A 161 10.84 -4.61 0.24
C TYR A 161 12.36 -4.73 0.39
N PHE A 162 12.76 -5.55 1.34
CA PHE A 162 14.12 -5.86 1.71
C PHE A 162 14.19 -7.31 2.18
N THR A 163 15.32 -7.75 2.74
CA THR A 163 15.51 -9.14 3.15
C THR A 163 15.39 -9.30 4.65
N TYR A 164 14.60 -10.26 5.08
CA TYR A 164 14.60 -10.86 6.42
C TYR A 164 15.39 -12.16 6.39
N TYR A 165 16.15 -12.48 7.46
CA TYR A 165 16.91 -13.72 7.57
C TYR A 165 16.93 -14.27 9.00
N ASP A 166 17.08 -15.59 9.15
CA ASP A 166 17.24 -16.25 10.45
C ASP A 166 18.71 -16.20 10.89
N SER A 167 19.03 -15.26 11.78
CA SER A 167 20.38 -15.03 12.29
C SER A 167 20.90 -16.14 13.22
N SER A 168 20.05 -17.09 13.61
CA SER A 168 20.45 -18.23 14.46
C SER A 168 21.05 -19.40 13.66
N LEU A 169 20.99 -19.34 12.33
CA LEU A 169 21.50 -20.42 11.48
C LEU A 169 23.03 -20.44 11.45
N PRO A 170 23.67 -21.62 11.59
CA PRO A 170 25.13 -21.74 11.61
C PRO A 170 25.78 -21.20 10.32
N GLY A 171 26.75 -20.29 10.46
CA GLY A 171 27.52 -19.75 9.34
C GLY A 171 26.79 -18.72 8.49
N ILE A 172 25.59 -18.28 8.89
CA ILE A 172 24.83 -17.25 8.17
C ILE A 172 25.58 -15.91 8.16
N ASP A 173 26.30 -15.59 9.22
CA ASP A 173 27.12 -14.39 9.41
C ASP A 173 28.35 -14.30 8.47
N ALA A 174 28.71 -15.42 7.82
CA ALA A 174 29.77 -15.42 6.81
C ALA A 174 29.28 -14.94 5.43
N ILE A 175 27.97 -14.85 5.22
CA ILE A 175 27.35 -14.51 3.91
C ILE A 175 26.33 -13.38 4.00
N VAL A 176 25.97 -12.93 5.19
CA VAL A 176 25.10 -11.77 5.42
C VAL A 176 25.87 -10.71 6.21
N HIS A 177 25.96 -9.53 5.63
CA HIS A 177 26.75 -8.42 6.17
C HIS A 177 25.86 -7.19 6.45
N ASP A 178 26.44 -6.21 7.16
CA ASP A 178 25.84 -4.89 7.36
C ASP A 178 25.97 -4.03 6.09
N ASN A 179 25.11 -4.33 5.11
CA ASN A 179 25.07 -3.62 3.85
C ASN A 179 24.61 -2.17 4.05
N LYS A 180 25.25 -1.24 3.34
CA LYS A 180 24.87 0.18 3.32
C LYS A 180 24.59 0.62 1.88
N ALA A 181 23.76 1.62 1.74
CA ALA A 181 23.49 2.24 0.43
C ALA A 181 24.78 2.54 -0.32
N GLY A 182 24.87 2.11 -1.57
CA GLY A 182 26.05 2.25 -2.41
C GLY A 182 27.23 1.33 -2.08
N ASN A 183 27.13 0.48 -1.04
CA ASN A 183 28.15 -0.51 -0.66
C ASN A 183 27.49 -1.82 -0.22
N ILE A 184 26.78 -2.48 -1.14
CA ILE A 184 26.20 -3.80 -0.93
C ILE A 184 27.28 -4.83 -1.25
N VAL A 185 27.60 -5.72 -0.29
CA VAL A 185 28.65 -6.73 -0.47
C VAL A 185 28.10 -8.13 -0.67
N ASP A 186 26.91 -8.43 -0.13
CA ASP A 186 26.26 -9.73 -0.24
C ASP A 186 25.95 -10.10 -1.70
N ASN A 187 25.93 -11.40 -1.98
CA ASN A 187 25.67 -11.95 -3.32
C ASN A 187 24.55 -12.99 -3.25
N ILE A 188 23.66 -12.99 -4.24
CA ILE A 188 22.52 -13.92 -4.30
C ILE A 188 22.97 -15.39 -4.44
N GLU A 189 24.06 -15.63 -5.17
CA GLU A 189 24.58 -16.99 -5.38
C GLU A 189 25.07 -17.62 -4.06
N ASP A 190 25.67 -16.82 -3.17
CA ASP A 190 26.09 -17.28 -1.85
C ASP A 190 24.89 -17.66 -0.98
N TRP A 191 23.80 -16.87 -1.03
CA TRP A 191 22.58 -17.15 -0.30
C TRP A 191 21.85 -18.40 -0.81
N LEU A 192 21.71 -18.54 -2.12
CA LEU A 192 21.12 -19.73 -2.73
C LEU A 192 21.96 -20.99 -2.42
N SER A 193 23.28 -20.91 -2.60
CA SER A 193 24.22 -22.00 -2.29
C SER A 193 24.17 -22.42 -0.81
N TYR A 194 24.05 -21.43 0.09
CA TYR A 194 23.87 -21.70 1.52
C TYR A 194 22.57 -22.47 1.78
N CYS A 195 21.45 -22.00 1.21
CA CYS A 195 20.16 -22.65 1.36
C CYS A 195 20.19 -24.10 0.85
N GLU A 196 20.76 -24.34 -0.32
CA GLU A 196 20.88 -25.68 -0.93
C GLU A 196 21.71 -26.62 -0.07
N LYS A 197 22.89 -26.17 0.38
CA LYS A 197 23.81 -26.97 1.22
C LYS A 197 23.24 -27.32 2.58
N ASN A 198 22.41 -26.45 3.16
CA ASN A 198 21.86 -26.60 4.50
C ASN A 198 20.40 -27.07 4.51
N ASN A 199 19.84 -27.48 3.36
CA ASN A 199 18.43 -27.86 3.19
C ASN A 199 17.47 -26.77 3.74
N LYS A 200 17.77 -25.53 3.41
CA LYS A 200 16.96 -24.35 3.75
C LYS A 200 16.28 -23.77 2.52
N LYS A 201 15.33 -22.87 2.74
CA LYS A 201 14.55 -22.23 1.70
C LYS A 201 14.87 -20.72 1.64
N PHE A 202 14.82 -20.23 0.40
CA PHE A 202 14.88 -18.82 0.06
C PHE A 202 13.51 -18.38 -0.47
N ALA A 203 12.75 -17.63 0.35
CA ALA A 203 11.42 -17.18 0.00
C ALA A 203 11.50 -15.86 -0.78
N TYR A 204 11.20 -15.91 -2.07
CA TYR A 204 11.17 -14.74 -2.96
C TYR A 204 10.07 -14.93 -4.01
N ASN A 205 8.99 -14.15 -3.91
CA ASN A 205 7.83 -14.30 -4.80
C ASN A 205 8.05 -13.63 -6.16
N LEU A 206 9.08 -14.07 -6.89
CA LEU A 206 9.44 -13.53 -8.21
C LEU A 206 8.37 -13.71 -9.29
N LYS A 207 7.26 -14.42 -9.03
CA LYS A 207 6.12 -14.52 -9.95
C LYS A 207 5.15 -13.36 -9.82
N GLU A 208 5.23 -12.62 -8.74
CA GLU A 208 4.41 -11.43 -8.52
C GLU A 208 5.11 -10.19 -9.08
N ALA A 209 4.40 -9.41 -9.90
CA ALA A 209 4.95 -8.27 -10.62
C ALA A 209 5.65 -7.26 -9.70
N PHE A 210 5.17 -7.07 -8.48
CA PHE A 210 5.78 -6.16 -7.50
C PHE A 210 7.27 -6.50 -7.24
N TYR A 211 7.61 -7.79 -7.17
CA TYR A 211 8.99 -8.25 -7.02
C TYR A 211 9.71 -8.40 -8.36
N THR A 212 8.98 -8.84 -9.40
CA THR A 212 9.54 -9.04 -10.75
C THR A 212 10.08 -7.75 -11.35
N VAL A 213 9.37 -6.64 -11.20
CA VAL A 213 9.80 -5.33 -11.73
C VAL A 213 11.14 -4.92 -11.15
N GLY A 214 11.34 -5.06 -9.83
CA GLY A 214 12.63 -4.77 -9.19
C GLY A 214 13.77 -5.61 -9.74
N ALA A 215 13.53 -6.90 -9.95
CA ALA A 215 14.51 -7.81 -10.56
C ALA A 215 14.83 -7.39 -12.00
N LEU A 216 13.84 -7.06 -12.82
CA LEU A 216 14.01 -6.69 -14.24
C LEU A 216 14.80 -5.39 -14.44
N VAL A 217 14.75 -4.45 -13.49
CA VAL A 217 15.49 -3.17 -13.61
C VAL A 217 16.86 -3.20 -12.93
N THR A 218 17.25 -4.32 -12.33
CA THR A 218 18.51 -4.49 -11.58
C THR A 218 19.73 -4.05 -12.35
N PHE A 219 19.84 -4.41 -13.61
CA PHE A 219 20.99 -4.05 -14.49
C PHE A 219 20.76 -2.76 -15.29
N GLY A 220 19.80 -1.92 -14.88
CA GLY A 220 19.57 -0.59 -15.42
C GLY A 220 18.62 -0.52 -16.61
N ALA A 221 17.86 -1.59 -16.91
CA ALA A 221 16.68 -1.47 -17.74
C ALA A 221 15.65 -0.56 -17.04
N SER A 222 14.83 0.16 -17.83
CA SER A 222 13.99 1.21 -17.30
C SER A 222 12.68 1.35 -18.09
N PHE A 223 11.74 2.07 -17.50
CA PHE A 223 10.51 2.52 -18.15
C PHE A 223 10.22 3.97 -17.75
N LYS A 224 9.45 4.68 -18.58
CA LYS A 224 9.03 6.06 -18.31
C LYS A 224 7.65 6.32 -18.89
N VAL A 225 6.82 6.99 -18.13
CA VAL A 225 5.51 7.52 -18.57
C VAL A 225 5.61 9.03 -18.74
N GLU A 226 5.13 9.53 -19.87
CA GLU A 226 4.89 10.95 -20.11
C GLU A 226 3.39 11.19 -20.14
N TYR A 227 2.93 12.21 -19.41
CA TYR A 227 1.53 12.58 -19.32
C TYR A 227 1.22 13.83 -20.14
N ASN A 228 0.00 13.93 -20.62
CA ASN A 228 -0.59 15.17 -21.13
C ASN A 228 -0.92 16.12 -19.98
N ARG A 229 -1.27 17.37 -20.30
CA ARG A 229 -1.68 18.36 -19.29
C ARG A 229 -2.96 17.98 -18.55
N ASP A 230 -3.83 17.20 -19.17
CA ASP A 230 -5.09 16.67 -18.61
C ASP A 230 -4.90 15.40 -17.78
N GLY A 231 -3.65 14.89 -17.65
CA GLY A 231 -3.33 13.68 -16.91
C GLY A 231 -3.42 12.39 -17.71
N GLY A 232 -3.90 12.44 -18.94
CA GLY A 232 -3.89 11.26 -19.82
C GLY A 232 -2.47 10.84 -20.19
N VAL A 233 -2.22 9.55 -20.37
CA VAL A 233 -0.93 9.02 -20.82
C VAL A 233 -0.64 9.54 -22.23
N LYS A 234 0.48 10.26 -22.40
CA LYS A 234 0.95 10.73 -23.70
C LYS A 234 1.83 9.70 -24.38
N LYS A 235 2.75 9.12 -23.64
CA LYS A 235 3.71 8.15 -24.15
C LYS A 235 4.28 7.30 -23.03
N VAL A 236 4.44 6.01 -23.29
CA VAL A 236 5.22 5.10 -22.46
C VAL A 236 6.44 4.63 -23.25
N THR A 237 7.59 4.61 -22.62
CA THR A 237 8.83 4.06 -23.17
C THR A 237 9.41 3.04 -22.19
N SER A 238 10.05 2.00 -22.71
CA SER A 238 10.81 1.01 -21.93
C SER A 238 11.97 0.47 -22.77
N ASP A 239 13.00 -0.08 -22.10
CA ASP A 239 14.22 -0.59 -22.72
C ASP A 239 14.62 -1.98 -22.20
N PHE A 240 13.61 -2.83 -21.90
CA PHE A 240 13.86 -4.20 -21.43
C PHE A 240 14.45 -5.10 -22.52
N ALA A 241 14.08 -4.93 -23.79
CA ALA A 241 14.65 -5.67 -24.93
C ALA A 241 16.05 -5.17 -25.30
N THR A 242 16.95 -5.13 -24.33
CA THR A 242 18.35 -4.69 -24.46
C THR A 242 19.27 -5.63 -23.68
N GLU A 243 20.60 -5.41 -23.80
CA GLU A 243 21.59 -6.13 -22.99
C GLU A 243 21.34 -6.03 -21.47
N LYS A 244 20.79 -4.88 -21.01
CA LYS A 244 20.44 -4.66 -19.59
C LYS A 244 19.33 -5.62 -19.13
N GLY A 245 18.24 -5.67 -19.88
CA GLY A 245 17.15 -6.59 -19.58
C GLY A 245 17.54 -8.07 -19.76
N MET A 246 18.43 -8.37 -20.74
CA MET A 246 18.99 -9.71 -20.91
C MET A 246 19.73 -10.17 -19.65
N LYS A 247 20.57 -9.33 -19.05
CA LYS A 247 21.25 -9.66 -17.77
C LYS A 247 20.23 -9.89 -16.65
N ALA A 248 19.22 -9.04 -16.53
CA ALA A 248 18.16 -9.20 -15.54
C ALA A 248 17.35 -10.50 -15.71
N ALA A 249 17.01 -10.85 -16.95
CA ALA A 249 16.32 -12.09 -17.27
C ALA A 249 17.17 -13.33 -16.92
N LYS A 250 18.47 -13.32 -17.24
CA LYS A 250 19.40 -14.40 -16.88
C LYS A 250 19.54 -14.54 -15.37
N MET A 251 19.64 -13.45 -14.62
CA MET A 251 19.60 -13.46 -13.16
C MET A 251 18.30 -14.13 -12.64
N MET A 252 17.14 -13.72 -13.17
CA MET A 252 15.85 -14.28 -12.75
C MET A 252 15.78 -15.79 -13.02
N LEU A 253 16.17 -16.24 -14.22
CA LEU A 253 16.22 -17.66 -14.58
C LEU A 253 17.14 -18.44 -13.64
N LYS A 254 18.32 -17.89 -13.31
CA LYS A 254 19.28 -18.47 -12.36
C LYS A 254 18.67 -18.64 -10.98
N ILE A 255 18.01 -17.60 -10.44
CA ILE A 255 17.35 -17.67 -9.14
C ILE A 255 16.20 -18.68 -9.17
N MET A 256 15.36 -18.67 -10.22
CA MET A 256 14.21 -19.57 -10.37
C MET A 256 14.61 -21.04 -10.59
N LYS A 257 15.81 -21.28 -11.09
CA LYS A 257 16.36 -22.62 -11.26
C LYS A 257 16.76 -23.29 -9.94
N SER A 258 17.04 -22.50 -8.88
CA SER A 258 17.48 -23.04 -7.59
C SER A 258 16.36 -23.85 -6.93
N PRO A 259 16.64 -25.10 -6.48
CA PRO A 259 15.66 -25.90 -5.73
C PRO A 259 15.37 -25.34 -4.33
N ALA A 260 16.17 -24.39 -3.86
CA ALA A 260 15.95 -23.71 -2.60
C ALA A 260 14.88 -22.61 -2.71
N LEU A 261 14.60 -22.08 -3.91
CA LEU A 261 13.62 -21.02 -4.08
C LEU A 261 12.20 -21.51 -3.80
N VAL A 262 11.45 -20.72 -3.00
CA VAL A 262 10.03 -20.92 -2.76
C VAL A 262 9.28 -19.59 -2.95
N TYR A 263 8.03 -19.67 -3.43
CA TYR A 263 7.19 -18.52 -3.75
C TYR A 263 6.20 -18.25 -2.61
N THR A 264 6.70 -18.17 -1.38
CA THR A 264 5.93 -17.91 -0.16
C THR A 264 6.36 -16.57 0.47
N GLN A 265 5.61 -16.16 1.47
CA GLN A 265 5.96 -15.06 2.35
C GLN A 265 6.11 -15.55 3.80
N ASP A 266 6.54 -16.79 3.98
CA ASP A 266 6.82 -17.34 5.30
C ASP A 266 8.01 -16.61 5.94
N ALA A 267 7.90 -16.32 7.23
CA ALA A 267 8.97 -15.67 7.97
C ALA A 267 10.19 -16.59 8.10
N PRO A 268 11.41 -16.06 8.19
CA PRO A 268 12.59 -16.84 8.50
C PRO A 268 12.41 -17.67 9.78
N GLY A 269 12.79 -18.95 9.71
CA GLY A 269 12.57 -19.95 10.77
C GLY A 269 11.23 -20.68 10.70
N VAL A 270 10.33 -20.29 9.81
CA VAL A 270 9.08 -21.00 9.50
C VAL A 270 9.30 -21.84 8.24
N ASN A 271 8.83 -23.09 8.21
CA ASN A 271 8.91 -23.99 7.05
C ASN A 271 10.31 -24.07 6.38
N ASP A 272 11.36 -24.07 7.22
CA ASP A 272 12.77 -24.09 6.80
C ASP A 272 13.25 -22.87 6.00
N VAL A 273 12.53 -21.76 6.02
CA VAL A 273 12.95 -20.50 5.39
C VAL A 273 14.14 -19.91 6.14
N ALA A 274 15.26 -19.72 5.43
CA ALA A 274 16.43 -19.00 5.94
C ALA A 274 16.36 -17.51 5.60
N PHE A 275 15.92 -17.20 4.39
CA PHE A 275 15.77 -15.84 3.88
C PHE A 275 14.38 -15.63 3.33
N CYS A 276 13.78 -14.46 3.58
CA CYS A 276 12.54 -14.04 2.95
C CYS A 276 12.63 -12.59 2.49
N ILE A 277 12.29 -12.34 1.23
CA ILE A 277 12.14 -10.99 0.71
C ILE A 277 10.70 -10.54 0.93
N ASN A 278 10.53 -9.51 1.78
CA ASN A 278 9.23 -8.96 2.13
C ASN A 278 9.37 -7.48 2.57
N GLY A 279 8.25 -6.78 2.74
CA GLY A 279 8.24 -5.39 3.19
C GLY A 279 8.00 -5.23 4.70
N ALA A 280 8.00 -3.97 5.15
CA ALA A 280 7.77 -3.64 6.55
C ALA A 280 6.33 -4.00 7.02
N TRP A 281 5.39 -4.18 6.11
CA TRP A 281 4.03 -4.67 6.45
C TRP A 281 4.04 -6.07 7.06
N ALA A 282 5.07 -6.88 6.81
CA ALA A 282 5.20 -8.20 7.42
C ALA A 282 5.42 -8.16 8.95
N LEU A 283 5.80 -7.00 9.50
CA LEU A 283 5.98 -6.80 10.95
C LEU A 283 4.66 -6.56 11.69
N SER A 284 3.59 -6.20 10.97
CA SER A 284 2.28 -5.96 11.58
C SER A 284 1.71 -7.23 12.20
N ASN A 285 1.03 -7.08 13.33
CA ASN A 285 0.24 -8.15 13.92
C ASN A 285 -0.90 -8.53 12.97
N ASP A 286 -1.41 -9.75 13.08
CA ASP A 286 -2.61 -10.13 12.34
C ASP A 286 -3.88 -9.43 12.89
N SER A 287 -5.01 -9.62 12.21
CA SER A 287 -6.30 -9.02 12.60
C SER A 287 -6.82 -9.49 13.95
N GLU A 288 -6.30 -10.58 14.50
CA GLU A 288 -6.63 -11.12 15.82
C GLU A 288 -5.67 -10.61 16.90
N GLY A 289 -4.64 -9.81 16.52
CA GLY A 289 -3.62 -9.26 17.40
C GLY A 289 -2.47 -10.22 17.72
N ASN A 290 -2.37 -11.36 17.02
CA ASN A 290 -1.22 -12.26 17.18
C ASN A 290 0.03 -11.61 16.59
N LYS A 291 1.14 -11.77 17.29
CA LYS A 291 2.43 -11.23 16.85
C LYS A 291 2.88 -11.90 15.56
N SER A 292 3.35 -11.09 14.63
CA SER A 292 3.97 -11.59 13.41
C SER A 292 5.23 -12.40 13.73
N ALA A 293 5.42 -13.53 13.04
CA ALA A 293 6.64 -14.36 13.13
C ALA A 293 7.89 -13.59 12.67
N TYR A 294 7.74 -12.53 11.89
CA TYR A 294 8.84 -11.63 11.50
C TYR A 294 9.39 -10.79 12.66
N THR A 295 8.68 -10.72 13.80
CA THR A 295 9.14 -10.03 15.03
C THR A 295 9.91 -10.94 15.99
N ASP A 296 10.17 -12.21 15.64
CA ASP A 296 11.03 -13.11 16.43
C ASP A 296 12.44 -12.51 16.56
N ALA A 297 13.03 -12.62 17.73
CA ALA A 297 14.35 -12.05 18.03
C ALA A 297 15.50 -12.56 17.15
N LYS A 298 15.37 -13.79 16.61
CA LYS A 298 16.32 -14.39 15.64
C LYS A 298 16.17 -13.83 14.24
N VAL A 299 15.02 -13.25 13.89
CA VAL A 299 14.79 -12.65 12.57
C VAL A 299 15.47 -11.29 12.52
N LYS A 300 16.41 -11.14 11.60
CA LYS A 300 17.14 -9.90 11.33
C LYS A 300 16.84 -9.43 9.91
N THR A 301 17.28 -8.22 9.59
CA THR A 301 17.03 -7.58 8.31
C THR A 301 18.32 -7.09 7.67
N THR A 302 18.35 -7.13 6.35
CA THR A 302 19.42 -6.56 5.51
C THR A 302 18.79 -6.13 4.17
N THR A 303 19.58 -5.51 3.27
CA THR A 303 19.16 -5.23 1.88
C THR A 303 18.99 -6.52 1.09
N LEU A 304 18.46 -6.43 -0.13
CA LEU A 304 18.65 -7.47 -1.13
C LEU A 304 20.14 -7.56 -1.47
N PRO A 305 20.61 -8.72 -1.96
CA PRO A 305 22.01 -8.90 -2.35
C PRO A 305 22.29 -8.32 -3.74
N ASN A 306 23.55 -8.35 -4.13
CA ASN A 306 23.94 -8.16 -5.53
C ASN A 306 23.74 -9.46 -6.33
N ASP A 307 23.74 -9.29 -7.64
CA ASP A 307 24.02 -10.34 -8.61
C ASP A 307 25.12 -9.91 -9.59
N THR A 308 25.72 -10.88 -10.28
CA THR A 308 26.75 -10.64 -11.30
C THR A 308 26.41 -11.38 -12.59
N GLU A 309 26.09 -10.63 -13.64
CA GLU A 309 25.82 -11.19 -14.97
C GLU A 309 26.71 -10.55 -16.03
N GLY A 310 27.37 -11.41 -16.83
CA GLY A 310 28.29 -10.95 -17.86
C GLY A 310 29.43 -10.07 -17.34
N GLY A 311 29.89 -10.29 -16.11
CA GLY A 311 30.92 -9.48 -15.43
C GLY A 311 30.43 -8.14 -14.88
N VAL A 312 29.14 -7.85 -14.96
CA VAL A 312 28.52 -6.65 -14.36
C VAL A 312 27.87 -7.01 -13.03
N LYS A 313 28.35 -6.44 -11.94
CA LYS A 313 27.77 -6.56 -10.60
C LYS A 313 26.69 -5.49 -10.42
N ALA A 314 25.50 -5.87 -9.97
CA ALA A 314 24.40 -4.95 -9.69
C ALA A 314 23.62 -5.37 -8.43
N HIS A 315 23.17 -4.38 -7.67
CA HIS A 315 22.29 -4.56 -6.52
C HIS A 315 20.86 -4.86 -6.99
N ILE A 316 20.26 -5.94 -6.49
CA ILE A 316 18.88 -6.29 -6.82
C ILE A 316 17.95 -5.20 -6.26
N ARG A 317 17.18 -4.57 -7.13
CA ARG A 317 16.37 -3.41 -6.79
C ARG A 317 15.01 -3.76 -6.22
N SER A 318 14.45 -2.82 -5.47
CA SER A 318 13.07 -2.85 -4.99
C SER A 318 12.34 -1.56 -5.35
N PHE A 319 11.03 -1.52 -5.14
CA PHE A 319 10.30 -0.27 -5.14
C PHE A 319 10.66 0.59 -3.91
N ALA A 320 10.61 1.91 -4.10
CA ALA A 320 10.63 2.93 -3.07
C ALA A 320 9.31 3.69 -3.17
N GLY A 321 8.33 3.28 -2.39
CA GLY A 321 6.96 3.79 -2.46
C GLY A 321 6.47 4.39 -1.15
N THR A 322 5.38 5.12 -1.27
CA THR A 322 4.69 5.83 -0.20
C THR A 322 3.23 5.39 -0.16
N LYS A 323 2.65 5.31 1.03
CA LYS A 323 1.21 5.16 1.18
C LYS A 323 0.59 6.50 1.53
N LEU A 324 -0.60 6.76 0.98
CA LEU A 324 -1.29 8.03 1.02
C LEU A 324 -2.70 7.88 1.59
N TYR A 325 -3.21 8.94 2.22
CA TYR A 325 -4.65 9.13 2.38
C TYR A 325 -5.15 10.06 1.28
N GLY A 326 -6.26 9.67 0.63
CA GLY A 326 -6.98 10.47 -0.34
C GLY A 326 -8.34 10.89 0.19
N VAL A 327 -8.73 12.13 -0.09
CA VAL A 327 -10.07 12.64 0.19
C VAL A 327 -10.91 12.51 -1.07
N ASN A 328 -12.06 11.82 -0.96
CA ASN A 328 -13.00 11.66 -2.05
C ASN A 328 -13.95 12.88 -2.11
N PRO A 329 -13.95 13.66 -3.18
CA PRO A 329 -14.82 14.83 -3.28
C PRO A 329 -16.28 14.50 -3.57
N SER A 330 -16.61 13.28 -4.02
CA SER A 330 -17.93 12.95 -4.58
C SER A 330 -19.08 13.13 -3.59
N LYS A 331 -18.89 12.75 -2.32
CA LYS A 331 -19.90 12.89 -1.26
C LYS A 331 -19.96 14.28 -0.64
N SER A 332 -18.98 15.13 -0.94
CA SER A 332 -18.89 16.49 -0.41
C SER A 332 -19.31 17.53 -1.43
N SER A 333 -19.93 17.14 -2.55
CA SER A 333 -20.40 18.05 -3.59
C SER A 333 -21.38 19.07 -3.02
N GLY A 334 -20.98 20.34 -3.06
CA GLY A 334 -21.74 21.46 -2.47
C GLY A 334 -21.64 21.60 -0.95
N ASN A 335 -20.89 20.74 -0.24
CA ASN A 335 -20.65 20.82 1.21
C ASN A 335 -19.16 21.02 1.51
N SER A 336 -18.73 22.29 1.46
CA SER A 336 -17.33 22.67 1.76
C SER A 336 -16.93 22.35 3.20
N ASP A 337 -17.84 22.44 4.17
CA ASP A 337 -17.55 22.13 5.56
C ASP A 337 -17.17 20.65 5.74
N ARG A 338 -17.92 19.74 5.10
CA ARG A 338 -17.62 18.32 5.11
C ARG A 338 -16.25 18.06 4.49
N LEU A 339 -15.96 18.64 3.34
CA LEU A 339 -14.70 18.51 2.64
C LEU A 339 -13.53 18.99 3.50
N ASN A 340 -13.67 20.18 4.14
CA ASN A 340 -12.66 20.73 5.05
C ASN A 340 -12.39 19.83 6.26
N VAL A 341 -13.42 19.20 6.83
CA VAL A 341 -13.26 18.25 7.94
C VAL A 341 -12.47 17.03 7.49
N LEU A 342 -12.74 16.49 6.30
CA LEU A 342 -12.01 15.33 5.74
C LEU A 342 -10.53 15.66 5.49
N HIS A 343 -10.22 16.82 4.90
CA HIS A 343 -8.85 17.31 4.76
C HIS A 343 -8.17 17.50 6.12
N GLY A 344 -8.88 18.04 7.12
CA GLY A 344 -8.36 18.20 8.47
C GLY A 344 -8.06 16.85 9.16
N ILE A 345 -8.91 15.83 8.96
CA ILE A 345 -8.65 14.47 9.46
C ILE A 345 -7.40 13.90 8.77
N ALA A 346 -7.30 14.03 7.43
CA ALA A 346 -6.16 13.53 6.67
C ALA A 346 -4.83 14.19 7.11
N ASP A 347 -4.81 15.53 7.28
CA ASP A 347 -3.64 16.25 7.79
C ASP A 347 -3.27 15.79 9.21
N TYR A 348 -4.25 15.61 10.09
CA TYR A 348 -4.00 15.11 11.44
C TYR A 348 -3.43 13.69 11.45
N LEU A 349 -4.01 12.77 10.65
CA LEU A 349 -3.53 11.39 10.52
C LEU A 349 -2.09 11.28 9.98
N THR A 350 -1.60 12.34 9.33
CA THR A 350 -0.25 12.44 8.76
C THR A 350 0.67 13.39 9.53
N SER A 351 0.21 13.92 10.67
CA SER A 351 1.03 14.76 11.54
C SER A 351 2.21 14.00 12.13
N ASP A 352 3.26 14.70 12.55
CA ASP A 352 4.45 14.12 13.17
C ASP A 352 4.10 13.22 14.36
N ASP A 353 3.20 13.69 15.24
CA ASP A 353 2.80 12.95 16.44
C ASP A 353 2.09 11.64 16.08
N VAL A 354 1.18 11.68 15.09
CA VAL A 354 0.47 10.47 14.65
C VAL A 354 1.38 9.52 13.88
N GLN A 355 2.29 10.02 13.03
CA GLN A 355 3.28 9.17 12.37
C GLN A 355 4.25 8.53 13.37
N SER A 356 4.65 9.27 14.42
CA SER A 356 5.48 8.74 15.51
C SER A 356 4.77 7.63 16.28
N ALA A 357 3.47 7.81 16.60
CA ALA A 357 2.64 6.79 17.25
C ALA A 357 2.42 5.56 16.35
N ARG A 358 2.18 5.76 15.05
CA ARG A 358 2.07 4.68 14.05
C ARG A 358 3.35 3.85 13.97
N PHE A 359 4.51 4.52 14.00
CA PHE A 359 5.80 3.82 14.04
C PHE A 359 5.91 2.92 15.27
N ASP A 360 5.50 3.40 16.44
CA ASP A 360 5.53 2.60 17.68
C ASP A 360 4.64 1.35 17.58
N GLU A 361 3.51 1.44 16.87
CA GLU A 361 2.54 0.33 16.73
C GLU A 361 2.92 -0.65 15.62
N SER A 362 3.30 -0.15 14.44
CA SER A 362 3.43 -0.98 13.22
C SER A 362 4.83 -1.05 12.63
N GLN A 363 5.82 -0.32 13.18
CA GLN A 363 7.20 -0.24 12.70
C GLN A 363 7.33 0.21 11.22
N GLN A 364 6.29 0.82 10.66
CA GLN A 364 6.31 1.35 9.29
C GLN A 364 7.11 2.65 9.22
N ALA A 365 7.99 2.78 8.23
CA ALA A 365 8.83 3.97 8.06
C ALA A 365 7.95 5.21 7.84
N PRO A 366 8.15 6.29 8.61
CA PRO A 366 7.37 7.52 8.47
C PRO A 366 7.75 8.30 7.21
N SER A 367 6.81 9.06 6.64
CA SER A 367 7.05 9.98 5.54
C SER A 367 7.57 11.35 6.01
N SER A 368 7.37 11.70 7.29
CA SER A 368 7.86 12.93 7.90
C SER A 368 9.37 12.91 8.08
N LYS A 369 10.07 13.95 7.59
CA LYS A 369 11.50 14.17 7.83
C LYS A 369 11.86 14.17 9.31
N LYS A 370 11.05 14.85 10.13
CA LYS A 370 11.29 14.98 11.57
C LYS A 370 11.17 13.65 12.28
N VAL A 371 10.11 12.87 11.99
CA VAL A 371 9.90 11.58 12.62
C VAL A 371 10.94 10.56 12.15
N SER A 372 11.28 10.57 10.84
CA SER A 372 12.34 9.72 10.29
C SER A 372 13.71 9.94 10.93
N ALA A 373 13.97 11.14 11.44
CA ALA A 373 15.22 11.48 12.13
C ALA A 373 15.23 11.11 13.64
N MET A 374 14.11 10.64 14.20
CA MET A 374 14.07 10.23 15.61
C MET A 374 14.93 8.99 15.85
N GLU A 375 15.60 8.90 16.98
CA GLU A 375 16.48 7.78 17.35
C GLU A 375 15.75 6.43 17.29
N LYS A 376 14.51 6.35 17.78
CA LYS A 376 13.70 5.13 17.71
C LYS A 376 13.46 4.62 16.28
N VAL A 377 13.44 5.53 15.29
CA VAL A 377 13.28 5.20 13.87
C VAL A 377 14.60 4.83 13.24
N THR A 378 15.63 5.65 13.44
CA THR A 378 16.96 5.44 12.84
C THR A 378 17.70 4.23 13.40
N SER A 379 17.41 3.82 14.65
CA SER A 379 17.92 2.60 15.26
C SER A 379 17.15 1.32 14.91
N ASN A 380 16.00 1.45 14.25
CA ASN A 380 15.21 0.29 13.85
C ASN A 380 15.86 -0.42 12.64
N ALA A 381 16.18 -1.69 12.80
CA ALA A 381 16.89 -2.47 11.79
C ALA A 381 16.11 -2.63 10.48
N ALA A 382 14.79 -2.82 10.55
CA ALA A 382 13.94 -2.96 9.36
C ALA A 382 13.85 -1.64 8.56
N VAL A 383 13.68 -0.52 9.25
CA VAL A 383 13.69 0.81 8.63
C VAL A 383 15.06 1.14 8.03
N SER A 384 16.14 0.78 8.72
CA SER A 384 17.51 0.95 8.19
C SER A 384 17.74 0.10 6.95
N ALA A 385 17.32 -1.18 6.95
CA ALA A 385 17.41 -2.04 5.77
C ALA A 385 16.61 -1.48 4.58
N LEU A 386 15.37 -1.04 4.83
CA LEU A 386 14.54 -0.41 3.82
C LEU A 386 15.16 0.87 3.27
N ALA A 387 15.70 1.75 4.12
CA ALA A 387 16.34 2.98 3.69
C ALA A 387 17.57 2.71 2.81
N ASN A 388 18.42 1.76 3.20
CA ASN A 388 19.58 1.33 2.44
C ASN A 388 19.17 0.69 1.08
N GLN A 389 18.10 -0.12 1.08
CA GLN A 389 17.55 -0.77 -0.11
C GLN A 389 16.94 0.25 -1.08
N SER A 390 16.22 1.24 -0.55
CA SER A 390 15.48 2.23 -1.34
C SER A 390 16.37 3.33 -1.94
N ALA A 391 17.64 3.39 -1.56
CA ALA A 391 18.57 4.43 -2.02
C ALA A 391 18.78 4.41 -3.55
N ASP A 392 18.69 3.24 -4.17
CA ASP A 392 18.65 3.05 -5.63
C ASP A 392 17.35 2.39 -6.10
N GLY A 393 16.30 2.47 -5.29
CA GLY A 393 14.98 1.90 -5.56
C GLY A 393 14.26 2.58 -6.73
N ILE A 394 13.20 1.92 -7.18
CA ILE A 394 12.32 2.42 -8.24
C ILE A 394 11.21 3.26 -7.59
N ALA A 395 11.01 4.49 -8.03
CA ALA A 395 9.86 5.26 -7.60
C ALA A 395 8.56 4.54 -7.99
N GLN A 396 7.69 4.30 -7.02
CA GLN A 396 6.40 3.63 -7.23
C GLN A 396 5.29 4.64 -7.56
N ALA A 397 5.61 5.69 -8.29
CA ALA A 397 4.65 6.70 -8.72
C ALA A 397 4.72 6.83 -10.25
N ASN A 398 3.59 7.20 -10.85
CA ASN A 398 3.48 7.41 -12.30
C ASN A 398 3.95 6.19 -13.12
N LEU A 399 3.43 5.03 -12.78
CA LEU A 399 3.78 3.77 -13.42
C LEU A 399 2.97 3.54 -14.71
N PRO A 400 3.52 2.81 -15.70
CA PRO A 400 2.73 2.36 -16.85
C PRO A 400 1.54 1.50 -16.42
N GLY A 401 0.38 1.62 -17.07
CA GLY A 401 -0.82 0.86 -16.71
C GLY A 401 -0.62 -0.66 -16.71
N ASN A 402 0.25 -1.18 -17.61
CA ASN A 402 0.54 -2.61 -17.71
C ASN A 402 1.71 -3.08 -16.84
N ILE A 403 2.23 -2.23 -15.94
CA ILE A 403 3.41 -2.57 -15.10
C ILE A 403 3.16 -3.77 -14.18
N TRP A 404 1.93 -4.05 -13.83
CA TRP A 404 1.58 -5.18 -12.97
C TRP A 404 1.26 -6.46 -13.74
N THR A 405 0.86 -6.37 -15.01
CA THR A 405 0.48 -7.53 -15.83
C THR A 405 1.58 -8.02 -16.75
N ALA A 406 2.28 -7.12 -17.44
CA ALA A 406 3.30 -7.52 -18.40
C ALA A 406 4.52 -8.18 -17.74
N PRO A 407 5.10 -7.67 -16.64
CA PRO A 407 6.16 -8.36 -15.91
C PRO A 407 5.71 -9.69 -15.28
N ALA A 408 4.47 -9.80 -14.79
CA ALA A 408 3.95 -11.07 -14.29
C ALA A 408 3.86 -12.14 -15.39
N THR A 409 3.50 -11.75 -16.62
CA THR A 409 3.51 -12.65 -17.78
C THR A 409 4.93 -13.12 -18.09
N PHE A 410 5.90 -12.19 -18.11
CA PHE A 410 7.31 -12.53 -18.28
C PHE A 410 7.81 -13.48 -17.17
N ALA A 411 7.46 -13.21 -15.91
CA ALA A 411 7.85 -14.05 -14.77
C ALA A 411 7.26 -15.46 -14.85
N THR A 412 6.03 -15.60 -15.35
CA THR A 412 5.41 -16.90 -15.59
C THR A 412 6.21 -17.70 -16.63
N TRP A 413 6.54 -17.08 -17.76
CA TRP A 413 7.39 -17.69 -18.77
C TRP A 413 8.76 -18.08 -18.20
N ALA A 414 9.41 -17.20 -17.45
CA ALA A 414 10.71 -17.46 -16.84
C ALA A 414 10.66 -18.65 -15.87
N PHE A 415 9.60 -18.72 -15.05
CA PHE A 415 9.37 -19.85 -14.13
C PHE A 415 9.19 -21.19 -14.87
N GLU A 416 8.38 -21.22 -15.92
CA GLU A 416 8.10 -22.43 -16.71
C GLU A 416 9.36 -22.94 -17.45
N ASN A 417 10.31 -22.04 -17.71
CA ASN A 417 11.52 -22.34 -18.48
C ASN A 417 12.82 -22.34 -17.64
N ALA A 418 12.76 -22.07 -16.35
CA ALA A 418 13.96 -21.93 -15.51
C ALA A 418 14.86 -23.19 -15.48
N THR A 419 14.27 -24.38 -15.64
CA THR A 419 15.01 -25.66 -15.68
C THR A 419 15.35 -26.15 -17.09
N ASN A 420 14.89 -25.44 -18.13
CA ASN A 420 15.14 -25.78 -19.53
C ASN A 420 16.42 -25.08 -20.02
N GLU A 421 16.94 -25.54 -21.15
CA GLU A 421 17.92 -24.76 -21.92
C GLU A 421 17.18 -23.66 -22.68
N VAL A 422 17.42 -22.40 -22.28
CA VAL A 422 16.81 -21.22 -22.88
C VAL A 422 17.88 -20.46 -23.64
N SER A 423 17.66 -20.22 -24.92
CA SER A 423 18.60 -19.42 -25.74
C SER A 423 18.50 -17.93 -25.48
N ASP A 424 19.54 -17.17 -25.80
CA ASP A 424 19.51 -15.73 -25.72
C ASP A 424 18.45 -15.12 -26.66
N ASP A 425 18.17 -15.75 -27.79
CA ASP A 425 17.12 -15.35 -28.73
C ASP A 425 15.72 -15.52 -28.12
N ASP A 426 15.47 -16.62 -27.39
CA ASP A 426 14.19 -16.84 -26.70
C ASP A 426 13.98 -15.80 -25.62
N ILE A 427 15.01 -15.50 -24.82
CA ILE A 427 14.95 -14.45 -23.79
C ILE A 427 14.67 -13.09 -24.44
N MET A 428 15.37 -12.74 -25.51
CA MET A 428 15.20 -11.48 -26.22
C MET A 428 13.79 -11.34 -26.81
N ALA A 429 13.23 -12.44 -27.33
CA ALA A 429 11.85 -12.45 -27.84
C ALA A 429 10.83 -12.14 -26.72
N GLN A 430 11.01 -12.70 -25.53
CA GLN A 430 10.14 -12.40 -24.38
C GLN A 430 10.31 -10.97 -23.85
N LEU A 431 11.53 -10.46 -23.81
CA LEU A 431 11.80 -9.07 -23.44
C LEU A 431 11.19 -8.07 -24.44
N THR A 432 11.18 -8.43 -25.74
CA THR A 432 10.52 -7.65 -26.80
C THR A 432 8.98 -7.61 -26.57
N GLN A 433 8.37 -8.74 -26.19
CA GLN A 433 6.95 -8.78 -25.86
C GLN A 433 6.64 -7.97 -24.59
N LEU A 434 7.53 -8.02 -23.58
CA LEU A 434 7.42 -7.21 -22.37
C LEU A 434 7.45 -5.71 -22.70
N ASP A 435 8.42 -5.25 -23.50
CA ASP A 435 8.50 -3.85 -23.93
C ASP A 435 7.26 -3.44 -24.72
N ALA A 436 6.80 -4.25 -25.67
CA ALA A 436 5.60 -3.96 -26.45
C ALA A 436 4.35 -3.83 -25.53
N SER A 437 4.20 -4.72 -24.54
CA SER A 437 3.10 -4.67 -23.60
C SER A 437 3.16 -3.43 -22.70
N ILE A 438 4.33 -3.09 -22.15
CA ILE A 438 4.53 -1.89 -21.31
C ILE A 438 4.25 -0.61 -22.12
N GLN A 439 4.76 -0.51 -23.36
CA GLN A 439 4.58 0.66 -24.21
C GLN A 439 3.15 0.81 -24.76
N ALA A 440 2.37 -0.27 -24.79
CA ALA A 440 0.95 -0.23 -25.14
C ALA A 440 0.04 0.31 -24.02
N SER A 441 0.58 0.61 -22.83
CA SER A 441 -0.18 1.20 -21.71
C SER A 441 -0.78 2.54 -22.11
N LYS A 442 -2.05 2.74 -21.74
CA LYS A 442 -2.80 3.96 -21.98
C LYS A 442 -3.10 4.69 -20.69
#